data_fead515167347880416ca3b92184c219
#
_entry.id   fead515167347880416ca3b92184c219
#
_cell.length_a   1.000
_cell.length_b   1.000
_cell.length_c   1.000
_cell.angle_alpha   90.00
_cell.angle_beta   90.00
_cell.angle_gamma   90.00
#
_symmetry.space_group_name_H-M   'P 1'
#
loop_
_entity.id
_entity.type
_entity.pdbx_description
1 polymer ?
#
loop_
_entity_poly.entity_id
_entity_poly.type
_entity_poly.pdbx_seq_one_letter_code
_entity_poly.pdbx_strand_id
1 'polypeptide(L)'
;MVKSKKLSLISLFVTLFIMLIVSELAIRFLMPQPTYSNLLLLTGEQYTEGDFIPFTLKPNYEAKSPSMEFPGKMVSIRTNSLGLRGEEISFKKPNGTKRILVLGDSYTFGVFCENSEVYPAFLETLYKQEGLSNIEVLNAGYADGW
;
A
#
# COMPACT_ATOMS: atom_id res chain seq x y z
N MET A 1 33.97 15.62 46.69
CA MET A 1 32.77 14.81 46.50
C MET A 1 31.88 15.17 45.27
N VAL A 2 31.80 16.42 44.83
CA VAL A 2 30.97 16.84 43.68
C VAL A 2 31.53 16.34 42.32
N LYS A 3 32.86 16.22 42.17
CA LYS A 3 33.49 15.76 40.91
C LYS A 3 33.16 14.30 40.56
N SER A 4 32.98 13.42 41.52
CA SER A 4 32.67 12.00 41.30
C SER A 4 31.23 11.78 40.82
N LYS A 5 30.28 12.57 41.34
CA LYS A 5 28.88 12.51 40.91
C LYS A 5 28.65 12.99 39.46
N LYS A 6 29.39 14.05 39.03
CA LYS A 6 29.36 14.52 37.63
C LYS A 6 29.93 13.46 36.66
N LEU A 7 31.03 12.81 37.04
CA LEU A 7 31.60 11.75 36.22
C LEU A 7 30.66 10.54 36.10
N SER A 8 29.99 10.17 37.19
CA SER A 8 28.99 9.10 37.22
C SER A 8 27.78 9.40 36.34
N LEU A 9 27.33 10.66 36.36
CA LEU A 9 26.20 11.11 35.51
C LEU A 9 26.58 11.08 34.01
N ILE A 10 27.74 11.58 33.65
CA ILE A 10 28.25 11.54 32.28
C ILE A 10 28.40 10.09 31.80
N SER A 11 28.99 9.21 32.63
CA SER A 11 29.07 7.79 32.32
C SER A 11 27.71 7.15 32.06
N LEU A 12 26.70 7.48 32.88
CA LEU A 12 25.33 7.00 32.68
C LEU A 12 24.77 7.44 31.33
N PHE A 13 24.89 8.71 30.98
CA PHE A 13 24.41 9.21 29.70
C PHE A 13 25.13 8.58 28.49
N VAL A 14 26.44 8.42 28.58
CA VAL A 14 27.22 7.75 27.52
C VAL A 14 26.79 6.30 27.37
N THR A 15 26.60 5.58 28.46
CA THR A 15 26.11 4.18 28.39
C THR A 15 24.74 4.08 27.79
N LEU A 16 23.79 4.93 28.20
CA LEU A 16 22.44 4.96 27.61
C LEU A 16 22.46 5.29 26.11
N PHE A 17 23.31 6.23 25.72
CA PHE A 17 23.47 6.60 24.31
C PHE A 17 24.04 5.43 23.47
N ILE A 18 25.04 4.75 23.99
CA ILE A 18 25.61 3.56 23.33
C ILE A 18 24.55 2.45 23.24
N MET A 19 23.77 2.20 24.30
CA MET A 19 22.69 1.22 24.27
C MET A 19 21.63 1.55 23.24
N LEU A 20 21.25 2.81 23.08
CA LEU A 20 20.30 3.24 22.04
C LEU A 20 20.86 2.99 20.62
N ILE A 21 22.12 3.31 20.37
CA ILE A 21 22.75 3.03 19.08
C ILE A 21 22.78 1.53 18.79
N VAL A 22 23.20 0.73 19.78
CA VAL A 22 23.27 -0.72 19.61
C VAL A 22 21.88 -1.33 19.39
N SER A 23 20.87 -0.87 20.12
CA SER A 23 19.48 -1.35 19.92
C SER A 23 18.94 -0.97 18.56
N GLU A 24 19.19 0.25 18.09
CA GLU A 24 18.78 0.70 16.76
C GLU A 24 19.44 -0.12 15.64
N LEU A 25 20.76 -0.34 15.75
CA LEU A 25 21.49 -1.18 14.80
C LEU A 25 20.99 -2.64 14.82
N ALA A 26 20.72 -3.18 16.01
CA ALA A 26 20.17 -4.52 16.15
C ALA A 26 18.79 -4.64 15.49
N ILE A 27 17.90 -3.67 15.71
CA ILE A 27 16.57 -3.64 15.08
C ILE A 27 16.71 -3.55 13.56
N ARG A 28 17.54 -2.67 13.04
CA ARG A 28 17.76 -2.53 11.59
C ARG A 28 18.29 -3.81 10.95
N PHE A 29 19.14 -4.55 11.66
CA PHE A 29 19.74 -5.77 11.15
C PHE A 29 18.83 -6.99 11.29
N LEU A 30 18.14 -7.13 12.43
CA LEU A 30 17.30 -8.30 12.73
C LEU A 30 15.87 -8.17 12.18
N MET A 31 15.37 -6.92 12.06
CA MET A 31 14.03 -6.61 11.59
C MET A 31 14.10 -5.45 10.59
N PRO A 32 14.65 -5.69 9.39
CA PRO A 32 14.74 -4.63 8.37
C PRO A 32 13.36 -4.09 8.07
N GLN A 33 13.15 -2.82 8.39
CA GLN A 33 11.90 -2.11 8.11
C GLN A 33 11.92 -1.63 6.66
N PRO A 34 10.79 -1.72 5.93
CA PRO A 34 10.69 -1.10 4.63
C PRO A 34 10.91 0.40 4.79
N THR A 35 11.90 0.93 4.09
CA THR A 35 12.15 2.37 4.10
C THR A 35 11.09 3.10 3.29
N TYR A 36 10.77 4.34 3.69
CA TYR A 36 9.81 5.20 2.97
C TYR A 36 10.16 5.34 1.47
N SER A 37 11.47 5.30 1.12
CA SER A 37 11.91 5.28 -0.27
C SER A 37 11.48 4.01 -1.03
N ASN A 38 11.42 2.86 -0.37
CA ASN A 38 10.91 1.63 -0.99
C ASN A 38 9.38 1.65 -1.13
N LEU A 39 8.70 2.40 -0.26
CA LEU A 39 7.27 2.66 -0.35
C LEU A 39 6.97 3.69 -1.46
N LEU A 40 7.82 4.72 -1.61
CA LEU A 40 7.70 5.76 -2.64
C LEU A 40 7.97 5.22 -4.05
N LEU A 41 8.80 4.18 -4.19
CA LEU A 41 9.00 3.47 -5.46
C LEU A 41 7.71 2.83 -5.99
N LEU A 42 6.72 2.62 -5.12
CA LEU A 42 5.40 2.13 -5.49
C LEU A 42 4.47 3.24 -6.02
N THR A 43 4.71 4.50 -5.67
CA THR A 43 3.77 5.59 -5.93
C THR A 43 4.12 6.40 -7.18
N GLY A 44 5.38 6.43 -7.62
CA GLY A 44 5.80 7.25 -8.75
C GLY A 44 5.54 6.62 -10.13
N GLU A 45 5.85 5.34 -10.29
CA GLU A 45 5.79 4.69 -11.61
C GLU A 45 4.38 4.23 -12.02
N GLN A 46 3.46 4.13 -11.06
CA GLN A 46 2.08 3.69 -11.31
C GLN A 46 1.16 4.80 -11.83
N TYR A 47 1.63 6.06 -11.87
CA TYR A 47 0.85 7.20 -12.32
C TYR A 47 1.28 7.70 -13.69
N THR A 48 0.34 8.28 -14.40
CA THR A 48 0.55 9.04 -15.64
C THR A 48 -0.24 10.33 -15.58
N GLU A 49 0.16 11.31 -16.38
CA GLU A 49 -0.62 12.56 -16.51
C GLU A 49 -2.03 12.27 -17.00
N GLY A 50 -3.02 12.89 -16.38
CA GLY A 50 -4.42 12.80 -16.77
C GLY A 50 -4.92 14.09 -17.37
N ASP A 51 -5.92 13.98 -18.26
CA ASP A 51 -6.48 15.15 -18.97
C ASP A 51 -7.22 16.12 -18.04
N PHE A 52 -7.86 15.62 -16.98
CA PHE A 52 -8.72 16.41 -16.08
C PHE A 52 -8.24 16.41 -14.63
N ILE A 53 -7.39 15.47 -14.26
CA ILE A 53 -6.79 15.36 -12.94
C ILE A 53 -5.27 15.26 -13.11
N PRO A 54 -4.47 15.79 -12.19
CA PRO A 54 -3.02 15.86 -12.35
C PRO A 54 -2.36 14.52 -12.65
N PHE A 55 -2.89 13.45 -12.05
CA PHE A 55 -2.34 12.11 -12.20
C PHE A 55 -3.46 11.08 -12.23
N THR A 56 -3.28 10.05 -13.07
CA THR A 56 -4.12 8.86 -13.13
C THR A 56 -3.28 7.61 -12.93
N LEU A 57 -3.90 6.52 -12.51
CA LEU A 57 -3.21 5.25 -12.45
C LEU A 57 -2.82 4.79 -13.86
N LYS A 58 -1.59 4.32 -13.99
CA LYS A 58 -1.07 3.84 -15.27
C LYS A 58 -1.81 2.58 -15.71
N PRO A 59 -2.36 2.54 -16.94
CA PRO A 59 -2.98 1.33 -17.47
C PRO A 59 -1.99 0.18 -17.62
N ASN A 60 -2.48 -1.05 -17.41
CA ASN A 60 -1.70 -2.28 -17.55
C ASN A 60 -0.40 -2.28 -16.73
N TYR A 61 -0.44 -1.65 -15.56
CA TYR A 61 0.71 -1.61 -14.67
C TYR A 61 0.70 -2.83 -13.74
N GLU A 62 1.88 -3.40 -13.52
CA GLU A 62 2.08 -4.47 -12.57
C GLU A 62 3.33 -4.19 -11.72
N ALA A 63 3.19 -4.29 -10.42
CA ALA A 63 4.29 -4.17 -9.47
C ALA A 63 4.13 -5.11 -8.29
N LYS A 64 5.25 -5.41 -7.62
CA LYS A 64 5.28 -6.11 -6.35
C LYS A 64 5.76 -5.18 -5.25
N SER A 65 5.05 -5.19 -4.14
CA SER A 65 5.31 -4.39 -2.96
C SER A 65 5.47 -5.25 -1.72
N PRO A 66 6.39 -4.92 -0.80
CA PRO A 66 6.39 -5.58 0.49
C PRO A 66 5.10 -5.25 1.26
N SER A 67 4.49 -6.27 1.86
CA SER A 67 3.38 -6.05 2.79
C SER A 67 3.89 -5.38 4.07
N MET A 68 3.18 -4.34 4.54
CA MET A 68 3.49 -3.73 5.83
C MET A 68 2.93 -4.53 7.02
N GLU A 69 1.85 -5.30 6.80
CA GLU A 69 1.23 -6.11 7.86
C GLU A 69 1.96 -7.43 8.08
N PHE A 70 2.53 -8.00 7.01
CA PHE A 70 3.15 -9.33 7.07
C PHE A 70 4.61 -9.24 6.60
N PRO A 71 5.58 -9.13 7.52
CA PRO A 71 7.00 -9.10 7.19
C PRO A 71 7.40 -10.28 6.29
N GLY A 72 8.06 -9.98 5.17
CA GLY A 72 8.47 -10.97 4.18
C GLY A 72 7.41 -11.39 3.14
N LYS A 73 6.15 -10.97 3.30
CA LYS A 73 5.12 -11.15 2.26
C LYS A 73 5.27 -10.03 1.21
N MET A 74 5.28 -10.41 -0.05
CA MET A 74 5.14 -9.48 -1.19
C MET A 74 3.70 -9.51 -1.66
N VAL A 75 3.13 -8.35 -1.98
CA VAL A 75 1.80 -8.19 -2.57
C VAL A 75 1.92 -7.73 -4.01
N SER A 76 1.05 -8.24 -4.86
CA SER A 76 0.99 -7.89 -6.28
C SER A 76 -0.08 -6.81 -6.51
N ILE A 77 0.30 -5.72 -7.16
CA ILE A 77 -0.59 -4.64 -7.54
C ILE A 77 -0.70 -4.65 -9.05
N ARG A 78 -1.90 -4.81 -9.59
CA ARG A 78 -2.17 -4.74 -11.02
C ARG A 78 -3.28 -3.76 -11.31
N THR A 79 -3.12 -3.00 -12.39
CA THR A 79 -4.18 -2.19 -12.98
C THR A 79 -4.57 -2.77 -14.33
N ASN A 80 -5.82 -2.62 -14.70
CA ASN A 80 -6.35 -3.05 -16.00
C ASN A 80 -6.07 -2.02 -17.12
N SER A 81 -6.57 -2.27 -18.31
CA SER A 81 -6.41 -1.37 -19.47
C SER A 81 -7.03 0.02 -19.27
N LEU A 82 -7.92 0.19 -18.30
CA LEU A 82 -8.53 1.47 -17.94
C LEU A 82 -7.80 2.20 -16.80
N GLY A 83 -6.69 1.63 -16.29
CA GLY A 83 -5.98 2.18 -15.13
C GLY A 83 -6.68 1.90 -13.79
N LEU A 84 -7.76 1.12 -13.76
CA LEU A 84 -8.41 0.75 -12.51
C LEU A 84 -7.71 -0.46 -11.88
N ARG A 85 -7.61 -0.47 -10.57
CA ARG A 85 -7.00 -1.60 -9.88
C ARG A 85 -7.92 -2.81 -9.92
N GLY A 86 -7.42 -3.93 -10.43
CA GLY A 86 -8.14 -5.18 -10.49
C GLY A 86 -7.98 -5.92 -11.81
N GLU A 87 -8.92 -6.79 -12.08
CA GLU A 87 -8.94 -7.60 -13.30
C GLU A 87 -9.39 -6.78 -14.52
N GLU A 88 -9.14 -7.32 -15.72
CA GLU A 88 -9.52 -6.68 -16.97
C GLU A 88 -11.05 -6.62 -17.11
N ILE A 89 -11.52 -5.48 -17.59
CA ILE A 89 -12.95 -5.22 -17.85
C ILE A 89 -13.12 -4.55 -19.21
N SER A 90 -14.27 -4.77 -19.83
CA SER A 90 -14.62 -4.04 -21.05
C SER A 90 -15.01 -2.60 -20.72
N PHE A 91 -14.54 -1.61 -21.52
CA PHE A 91 -14.95 -0.21 -21.34
C PHE A 91 -16.49 -0.07 -21.44
N LYS A 92 -17.08 -0.65 -22.46
CA LYS A 92 -18.55 -0.68 -22.61
C LYS A 92 -19.12 -1.74 -21.68
N LYS A 93 -19.98 -1.30 -20.76
CA LYS A 93 -20.66 -2.18 -19.82
C LYS A 93 -21.52 -3.22 -20.56
N PRO A 94 -21.37 -4.53 -20.26
CA PRO A 94 -22.23 -5.56 -20.85
C PRO A 94 -23.71 -5.34 -20.53
N ASN A 95 -24.59 -5.76 -21.46
CA ASN A 95 -26.04 -5.68 -21.23
C ASN A 95 -26.43 -6.51 -20.00
N GLY A 96 -27.28 -5.94 -19.15
CA GLY A 96 -27.73 -6.61 -17.91
C GLY A 96 -26.77 -6.51 -16.74
N THR A 97 -25.51 -6.07 -16.94
CA THR A 97 -24.54 -5.86 -15.86
C THR A 97 -24.81 -4.55 -15.12
N LYS A 98 -24.63 -4.57 -13.81
CA LYS A 98 -24.57 -3.38 -12.97
C LYS A 98 -23.13 -3.12 -12.59
N ARG A 99 -22.64 -1.89 -12.71
CA ARG A 99 -21.32 -1.48 -12.28
C ARG A 99 -21.39 -0.57 -11.08
N ILE A 100 -20.61 -0.91 -10.06
CA ILE A 100 -20.36 -0.10 -8.87
C ILE A 100 -18.95 0.43 -8.98
N LEU A 101 -18.79 1.73 -9.15
CA LEU A 101 -17.47 2.39 -9.11
C LEU A 101 -17.20 2.82 -7.68
N VAL A 102 -16.14 2.31 -7.11
CA VAL A 102 -15.70 2.64 -5.75
C VAL A 102 -14.58 3.65 -5.85
N LEU A 103 -14.87 4.88 -5.41
CA LEU A 103 -13.90 5.98 -5.33
C LEU A 103 -13.38 6.07 -3.90
N GLY A 104 -12.11 6.41 -3.73
CA GLY A 104 -11.50 6.60 -2.43
C GLY A 104 -9.99 6.74 -2.50
N ASP A 105 -9.39 6.80 -1.33
CA ASP A 105 -7.96 6.98 -1.12
C ASP A 105 -7.16 5.66 -1.11
N SER A 106 -6.02 5.66 -0.44
CA SER A 106 -5.13 4.51 -0.27
C SER A 106 -5.79 3.28 0.38
N TYR A 107 -6.82 3.47 1.21
CA TYR A 107 -7.58 2.35 1.78
C TYR A 107 -8.44 1.65 0.72
N THR A 108 -9.07 2.42 -0.16
CA THR A 108 -9.83 1.87 -1.30
C THR A 108 -8.90 1.24 -2.30
N PHE A 109 -7.79 1.90 -2.62
CA PHE A 109 -6.76 1.33 -3.47
C PHE A 109 -6.22 0.03 -2.88
N GLY A 110 -5.94 -0.01 -1.56
CA GLY A 110 -5.44 -1.19 -0.87
C GLY A 110 -3.94 -1.41 -1.04
N VAL A 111 -3.11 -0.40 -0.77
CA VAL A 111 -1.65 -0.35 -1.06
C VAL A 111 -0.90 -1.61 -0.62
N PHE A 112 -1.32 -2.25 0.49
CA PHE A 112 -0.62 -3.39 1.09
C PHE A 112 -1.33 -4.73 0.92
N CYS A 113 -2.37 -4.79 0.07
CA CYS A 113 -3.18 -5.96 -0.18
C CYS A 113 -2.93 -6.53 -1.58
N GLU A 114 -3.19 -7.82 -1.78
CA GLU A 114 -3.31 -8.41 -3.12
C GLU A 114 -4.55 -7.85 -3.83
N ASN A 115 -4.58 -7.93 -5.17
CA ASN A 115 -5.76 -7.47 -5.93
C ASN A 115 -7.05 -8.18 -5.51
N SER A 116 -6.98 -9.42 -5.07
CA SER A 116 -8.14 -10.18 -4.58
C SER A 116 -8.54 -9.86 -3.13
N GLU A 117 -7.64 -9.26 -2.35
CA GLU A 117 -7.85 -8.97 -0.93
C GLU A 117 -8.42 -7.57 -0.67
N VAL A 118 -8.42 -6.69 -1.68
CA VAL A 118 -9.00 -5.34 -1.53
C VAL A 118 -10.51 -5.41 -1.39
N TYR A 119 -11.09 -4.53 -0.53
CA TYR A 119 -12.52 -4.62 -0.23
C TYR A 119 -13.44 -4.49 -1.46
N PRO A 120 -13.13 -3.74 -2.54
CA PRO A 120 -13.97 -3.76 -3.74
C PRO A 120 -14.02 -5.13 -4.42
N ALA A 121 -12.89 -5.85 -4.51
CA ALA A 121 -12.86 -7.20 -5.06
C ALA A 121 -13.56 -8.21 -4.15
N PHE A 122 -13.41 -8.05 -2.84
CA PHE A 122 -14.14 -8.86 -1.86
C PHE A 122 -15.65 -8.63 -1.94
N LEU A 123 -16.09 -7.38 -2.10
CA LEU A 123 -17.49 -7.03 -2.27
C LEU A 123 -18.09 -7.68 -3.54
N GLU A 124 -17.35 -7.66 -4.66
CA GLU A 124 -17.78 -8.37 -5.87
C GLU A 124 -17.94 -9.86 -5.64
N THR A 125 -16.98 -10.46 -4.89
CA THR A 125 -17.05 -11.88 -4.54
C THR A 125 -18.29 -12.21 -3.70
N LEU A 126 -18.63 -11.35 -2.73
CA LEU A 126 -19.85 -11.51 -1.93
C LEU A 126 -21.12 -11.46 -2.81
N TYR A 127 -21.20 -10.50 -3.74
CA TYR A 127 -22.34 -10.46 -4.67
C TYR A 127 -22.47 -11.74 -5.50
N LYS A 128 -21.33 -12.28 -5.98
CA LYS A 128 -21.35 -13.54 -6.73
C LYS A 128 -21.81 -14.72 -5.87
N GLN A 129 -21.40 -14.77 -4.60
CA GLN A 129 -21.84 -15.81 -3.64
C GLN A 129 -23.35 -15.74 -3.37
N GLU A 130 -23.94 -14.54 -3.35
CA GLU A 130 -25.36 -14.31 -3.20
C GLU A 130 -26.16 -14.52 -4.52
N GLY A 131 -25.53 -15.03 -5.57
CA GLY A 131 -26.15 -15.28 -6.86
C GLY A 131 -26.29 -14.04 -7.76
N LEU A 132 -25.72 -12.92 -7.37
CA LEU A 132 -25.76 -11.64 -8.13
C LEU A 132 -24.53 -11.51 -9.03
N SER A 133 -24.32 -12.47 -9.92
CA SER A 133 -23.14 -12.54 -10.80
C SER A 133 -23.09 -11.44 -11.88
N ASN A 134 -24.15 -10.67 -12.03
CA ASN A 134 -24.24 -9.54 -12.97
C ASN A 134 -23.78 -8.20 -12.34
N ILE A 135 -23.17 -8.20 -11.18
CA ILE A 135 -22.62 -7.01 -10.55
C ILE A 135 -21.08 -7.03 -10.70
N GLU A 136 -20.53 -5.98 -11.28
CA GLU A 136 -19.10 -5.69 -11.36
C GLU A 136 -18.77 -4.58 -10.36
N VAL A 137 -17.71 -4.75 -9.55
CA VAL A 137 -17.24 -3.73 -8.60
C VAL A 137 -15.87 -3.25 -9.03
N LEU A 138 -15.75 -1.99 -9.38
CA LEU A 138 -14.55 -1.37 -9.93
C LEU A 138 -13.83 -0.58 -8.85
N ASN A 139 -12.57 -0.89 -8.63
CA ASN A 139 -11.70 -0.17 -7.71
C ASN A 139 -11.03 1.02 -8.42
N ALA A 140 -11.53 2.21 -8.16
CA ALA A 140 -10.96 3.49 -8.60
C ALA A 140 -10.37 4.25 -7.40
N GLY A 141 -9.86 3.55 -6.40
CA GLY A 141 -9.10 4.12 -5.31
C GLY A 141 -7.77 4.71 -5.78
N TYR A 142 -7.31 5.73 -5.10
CA TYR A 142 -6.08 6.46 -5.39
C TYR A 142 -5.11 6.37 -4.22
N ALA A 143 -3.85 5.95 -4.48
CA ALA A 143 -2.93 5.59 -3.40
C ALA A 143 -2.43 6.78 -2.57
N ASP A 144 -2.37 7.99 -3.15
CA ASP A 144 -1.81 9.18 -2.50
C ASP A 144 -2.86 10.12 -1.87
N GLY A 145 -4.14 9.76 -1.91
CA GLY A 145 -5.24 10.61 -1.44
C GLY A 145 -5.58 11.76 -2.41
N TRP A 146 -6.69 12.41 -2.13
CA TRP A 146 -7.21 13.55 -2.90
C TRP A 146 -6.66 14.86 -2.35
#